data_c227af3c17139ce6fab0c4189143b389
#
_entry.id   c227af3c17139ce6fab0c4189143b389
#
_cell.length_a   1.000
_cell.length_b   1.000
_cell.length_c   1.000
_cell.angle_alpha   90.00
_cell.angle_beta   90.00
_cell.angle_gamma   90.00
#
_symmetry.space_group_name_H-M   'P 1'
#
loop_
_entity.id
_entity.type
_entity.pdbx_description
1 polymer ?
#
loop_
_entity_poly.entity_id
_entity_poly.type
_entity_poly.pdbx_seq_one_letter_code
_entity_poly.pdbx_strand_id
1 'polypeptide(L)'
;MKKLAFLMAVMMMFTLLLAGCNNTTTSSAPESKPAGNSGAESTPADGDDPYANIDLSKEETVVMYVTASEPNAIKEVMEAANEKIKAAINTTIDLYFIPSAERAQKYPLVMAGGDTVDLIYTANWCYYKEQVEKAGFLELTEDFLNTYMPQTMATLPESAWKETYIGGKIYMVPRSTAAIFPDQGPVVNMEVAEKYGYTADKINTYDDLKGLLLAIGTNEVSNGMYAFYASQSANLRQIALLYGKNLINNQASDYVYYNQLSDPKFENPFFLYTSDLYKEYALGMAEYAKAGVWPSDAISNTNSISTLFQNKQSAVSYNNYYNGITWIEATREKGIKAELFDIYPEGYRALRDSFIGDGMAIPSFSKKPERAAVALDFIKNDYETYMLLAGGFEGRHYIYDEATNTVSNGPEAADYNFDGWAWGIRHKDFPWPKTDDERINAANKHLNETQVKDEEWPYWGFTFDYAPVSAEWAVISALVTENQTTFDLGGYGDNTAAEWENFVQKLKDGGLDKYMEEWNKQRTEFLEANA
;
A
#
# COMPACT_ATOMS: atom_id res chain seq x y z
N MET A 1 22.50 -2.52 -46.41
CA MET A 1 23.82 -3.06 -46.75
C MET A 1 24.66 -3.14 -45.48
N LYS A 2 25.12 -4.36 -45.16
CA LYS A 2 26.31 -4.75 -44.39
C LYS A 2 26.41 -4.32 -42.94
N LYS A 3 26.19 -5.22 -41.95
CA LYS A 3 27.18 -6.13 -41.32
C LYS A 3 28.00 -5.37 -40.25
N LEU A 4 28.21 -5.79 -39.01
CA LEU A 4 28.77 -7.06 -38.58
C LEU A 4 28.65 -7.18 -37.04
N ALA A 5 28.39 -8.38 -36.56
CA ALA A 5 28.52 -8.82 -35.18
C ALA A 5 30.00 -8.80 -34.73
N PHE A 6 30.24 -8.64 -33.43
CA PHE A 6 31.48 -9.16 -32.84
C PHE A 6 31.17 -9.79 -31.48
N LEU A 7 31.25 -11.09 -31.47
CA LEU A 7 31.41 -12.00 -30.34
C LEU A 7 32.88 -11.96 -29.90
N MET A 8 33.17 -11.92 -28.60
CA MET A 8 34.28 -12.70 -28.05
C MET A 8 34.13 -12.92 -26.55
N ALA A 9 34.02 -14.18 -26.23
CA ALA A 9 34.28 -14.78 -24.93
C ALA A 9 35.79 -14.77 -24.64
N VAL A 10 36.16 -14.55 -23.38
CA VAL A 10 37.47 -15.01 -22.87
C VAL A 10 37.20 -15.75 -21.56
N MET A 11 37.44 -17.04 -21.63
CA MET A 11 37.55 -18.03 -20.58
C MET A 11 39.04 -18.16 -20.24
N MET A 12 39.39 -18.28 -18.95
CA MET A 12 40.53 -19.05 -18.40
C MET A 12 40.66 -18.72 -16.91
N MET A 13 40.40 -19.62 -16.03
CA MET A 13 41.13 -20.81 -15.56
C MET A 13 42.44 -20.51 -14.81
N PHE A 14 42.55 -21.25 -13.72
CA PHE A 14 43.71 -21.74 -12.94
C PHE A 14 43.97 -21.01 -11.63
N THR A 15 44.33 -21.66 -10.53
CA THR A 15 44.38 -23.06 -10.01
C THR A 15 44.55 -22.99 -8.50
N LEU A 16 44.17 -24.07 -7.86
CA LEU A 16 44.50 -24.57 -6.52
C LEU A 16 45.95 -24.32 -6.04
N LEU A 17 46.08 -24.04 -4.73
CA LEU A 17 47.15 -24.64 -3.93
C LEU A 17 46.69 -24.87 -2.49
N LEU A 18 46.77 -26.13 -2.13
CA LEU A 18 46.64 -26.74 -0.80
C LEU A 18 47.92 -26.55 0.02
N ALA A 19 47.78 -26.50 1.29
CA ALA A 19 48.57 -27.06 2.39
C ALA A 19 48.64 -26.07 3.54
N GLY A 20 48.39 -26.37 4.77
CA GLY A 20 48.33 -27.60 5.53
C GLY A 20 48.79 -27.33 6.95
N CYS A 21 48.15 -28.01 7.89
CA CYS A 21 48.60 -28.41 9.23
C CYS A 21 48.69 -27.43 10.43
N ASN A 22 47.75 -27.62 11.38
CA ASN A 22 47.98 -28.06 12.76
C ASN A 22 48.77 -27.15 13.72
N ASN A 23 48.15 -26.70 14.81
CA ASN A 23 48.28 -27.37 16.12
C ASN A 23 47.41 -26.74 17.21
N THR A 24 46.77 -27.61 17.96
CA THR A 24 46.20 -27.57 19.28
C THR A 24 46.85 -26.64 20.28
N THR A 25 46.04 -25.91 21.07
CA THR A 25 46.17 -25.87 22.52
C THR A 25 44.84 -25.60 23.20
N THR A 26 44.46 -26.52 24.04
CA THR A 26 43.38 -26.52 25.03
C THR A 26 43.54 -25.41 26.05
N SER A 27 42.47 -24.67 26.35
CA SER A 27 42.29 -24.04 27.65
C SER A 27 40.82 -24.10 28.02
N SER A 28 40.54 -24.88 29.02
CA SER A 28 39.29 -25.05 29.73
C SER A 28 39.00 -23.86 30.64
N ALA A 29 37.78 -23.34 30.62
CA ALA A 29 37.16 -22.60 31.71
C ALA A 29 35.63 -22.61 31.58
N PRO A 30 34.85 -22.40 32.67
CA PRO A 30 33.83 -23.37 33.02
C PRO A 30 32.43 -23.02 32.54
N GLU A 31 31.62 -24.06 32.39
CA GLU A 31 30.16 -23.99 32.19
C GLU A 31 29.49 -23.19 33.32
N SER A 32 28.79 -22.14 32.95
CA SER A 32 27.68 -21.62 33.73
C SER A 32 26.39 -21.91 32.96
N LYS A 33 25.63 -22.89 33.42
CA LYS A 33 24.25 -23.12 33.03
C LYS A 33 23.42 -21.88 33.37
N PRO A 34 22.66 -21.31 32.44
CA PRO A 34 21.49 -20.52 32.81
C PRO A 34 20.36 -21.47 33.23
N ALA A 35 19.71 -21.11 34.32
CA ALA A 35 18.52 -21.76 34.82
C ALA A 35 17.43 -21.76 33.78
N GLY A 36 16.82 -22.92 33.58
CA GLY A 36 15.64 -23.05 32.75
C GLY A 36 14.49 -22.17 33.26
N ASN A 37 14.05 -21.28 32.43
CA ASN A 37 12.74 -20.70 32.57
C ASN A 37 11.80 -21.57 31.71
N SER A 38 10.89 -22.24 32.40
CA SER A 38 9.82 -23.01 31.78
C SER A 38 8.87 -22.02 31.10
N GLY A 39 9.16 -21.67 29.84
CA GLY A 39 8.17 -21.18 28.94
C GLY A 39 7.14 -22.30 28.73
N ALA A 40 5.90 -22.02 29.04
CA ALA A 40 4.82 -22.96 28.78
C ALA A 40 4.84 -23.29 27.29
N GLU A 41 5.21 -24.51 26.93
CA GLU A 41 4.75 -25.15 25.72
C GLU A 41 3.23 -25.09 25.76
N SER A 42 2.65 -24.16 25.03
CA SER A 42 1.27 -24.27 24.60
C SER A 42 1.25 -25.38 23.52
N THR A 43 1.26 -26.63 23.96
CA THR A 43 0.65 -27.68 23.16
C THR A 43 -0.75 -27.18 22.80
N PRO A 44 -1.14 -27.18 21.53
CA PRO A 44 -2.55 -27.04 21.19
C PRO A 44 -3.29 -28.10 21.99
N ALA A 45 -4.27 -27.72 22.79
CA ALA A 45 -5.28 -28.65 23.27
C ALA A 45 -5.78 -29.39 22.03
N ASP A 46 -6.07 -30.71 22.16
CA ASP A 46 -6.73 -31.56 21.17
C ASP A 46 -7.94 -30.82 20.54
N GLY A 47 -7.67 -29.92 19.62
CA GLY A 47 -8.60 -29.25 18.75
C GLY A 47 -8.34 -29.82 17.35
N ASP A 48 -9.40 -30.26 16.71
CA ASP A 48 -9.39 -30.90 15.39
C ASP A 48 -8.44 -30.18 14.44
N ASP A 49 -7.54 -30.92 13.78
CA ASP A 49 -6.71 -30.43 12.69
C ASP A 49 -7.62 -29.74 11.67
N PRO A 50 -7.47 -28.43 11.41
CA PRO A 50 -8.37 -27.69 10.51
C PRO A 50 -8.39 -28.27 9.09
N TYR A 51 -7.38 -29.06 8.74
CA TYR A 51 -7.22 -29.67 7.42
C TYR A 51 -7.43 -31.20 7.41
N ALA A 52 -7.94 -31.78 8.49
CA ALA A 52 -8.10 -33.24 8.63
C ALA A 52 -8.90 -33.93 7.49
N ASN A 53 -9.78 -33.18 6.83
CA ASN A 53 -10.60 -33.68 5.72
C ASN A 53 -9.98 -33.41 4.33
N ILE A 54 -8.76 -32.84 4.27
CA ILE A 54 -8.09 -32.50 3.02
C ILE A 54 -6.96 -33.50 2.77
N ASP A 55 -6.88 -34.04 1.54
CA ASP A 55 -5.78 -34.94 1.17
C ASP A 55 -4.47 -34.10 0.97
N LEU A 56 -3.62 -34.11 1.98
CA LEU A 56 -2.30 -33.51 1.99
C LEU A 56 -1.17 -34.53 1.82
N SER A 57 -1.48 -35.79 1.44
CA SER A 57 -0.50 -36.88 1.34
C SER A 57 0.57 -36.64 0.26
N LYS A 58 0.23 -35.91 -0.80
CA LYS A 58 1.15 -35.54 -1.86
C LYS A 58 1.82 -34.22 -1.56
N GLU A 59 3.16 -34.19 -1.57
CA GLU A 59 3.91 -32.93 -1.49
C GLU A 59 3.65 -32.07 -2.71
N GLU A 60 3.33 -30.79 -2.51
CA GLU A 60 3.11 -29.83 -3.57
C GLU A 60 3.84 -28.50 -3.29
N THR A 61 4.24 -27.82 -4.36
CA THR A 61 4.81 -26.46 -4.28
C THR A 61 3.79 -25.46 -4.81
N VAL A 62 3.45 -24.47 -4.02
CA VAL A 62 2.58 -23.34 -4.39
C VAL A 62 3.46 -22.18 -4.87
N VAL A 63 3.20 -21.68 -6.06
CA VAL A 63 3.90 -20.51 -6.61
C VAL A 63 3.16 -19.25 -6.21
N MET A 64 3.84 -18.39 -5.47
CA MET A 64 3.28 -17.17 -4.90
C MET A 64 3.99 -15.92 -5.42
N TYR A 65 3.23 -14.94 -5.89
CA TYR A 65 3.73 -13.63 -6.30
C TYR A 65 3.30 -12.53 -5.32
N VAL A 66 4.27 -11.76 -4.86
CA VAL A 66 4.03 -10.61 -3.97
C VAL A 66 4.51 -9.30 -4.58
N THR A 67 3.88 -8.19 -4.21
CA THR A 67 4.26 -6.85 -4.69
C THR A 67 5.21 -6.22 -3.69
N ALA A 68 6.49 -6.54 -3.80
CA ALA A 68 7.56 -6.03 -2.94
C ALA A 68 8.91 -6.07 -3.66
N SER A 69 9.90 -5.40 -3.10
CA SER A 69 11.31 -5.64 -3.45
C SER A 69 11.83 -6.88 -2.73
N GLU A 70 12.64 -7.67 -3.39
CA GLU A 70 13.22 -8.88 -2.82
C GLU A 70 14.21 -8.51 -1.69
N PRO A 71 13.99 -8.97 -0.44
CA PRO A 71 14.92 -8.74 0.67
C PRO A 71 16.21 -9.54 0.52
N ASN A 72 17.34 -9.05 1.06
CA ASN A 72 18.62 -9.75 1.00
C ASN A 72 18.58 -11.12 1.69
N ALA A 73 17.90 -11.22 2.85
CA ALA A 73 17.83 -12.45 3.64
C ALA A 73 16.69 -13.41 3.20
N ILE A 74 16.00 -13.15 2.08
CA ILE A 74 14.80 -13.92 1.69
C ILE A 74 15.05 -15.41 1.58
N LYS A 75 16.22 -15.82 1.11
CA LYS A 75 16.53 -17.23 0.91
C LYS A 75 16.51 -18.02 2.23
N GLU A 76 17.19 -17.53 3.26
CA GLU A 76 17.22 -18.19 4.57
C GLU A 76 15.86 -18.15 5.28
N VAL A 77 15.10 -17.05 5.10
CA VAL A 77 13.75 -16.93 5.64
C VAL A 77 12.81 -17.93 4.98
N MET A 78 12.85 -18.07 3.65
CA MET A 78 12.02 -19.03 2.92
C MET A 78 12.42 -20.49 3.20
N GLU A 79 13.70 -20.78 3.43
CA GLU A 79 14.13 -22.12 3.86
C GLU A 79 13.47 -22.48 5.20
N ALA A 80 13.53 -21.60 6.20
CA ALA A 80 12.92 -21.81 7.51
C ALA A 80 11.38 -21.85 7.46
N ALA A 81 10.76 -20.96 6.70
CA ALA A 81 9.30 -20.94 6.52
C ALA A 81 8.81 -22.23 5.83
N ASN A 82 9.48 -22.66 4.77
CA ASN A 82 9.11 -23.87 4.03
C ASN A 82 9.31 -25.16 4.85
N GLU A 83 10.25 -25.23 5.78
CA GLU A 83 10.36 -26.33 6.73
C GLU A 83 9.09 -26.45 7.57
N LYS A 84 8.57 -25.33 8.11
CA LYS A 84 7.34 -25.30 8.92
C LYS A 84 6.10 -25.61 8.09
N ILE A 85 5.94 -24.97 6.93
CA ILE A 85 4.80 -25.16 6.04
C ILE A 85 4.74 -26.62 5.56
N LYS A 86 5.89 -27.19 5.20
CA LYS A 86 5.97 -28.58 4.79
C LYS A 86 5.64 -29.55 5.91
N ALA A 87 6.14 -29.28 7.13
CA ALA A 87 5.83 -30.12 8.30
C ALA A 87 4.33 -30.12 8.64
N ALA A 88 3.66 -28.98 8.52
CA ALA A 88 2.26 -28.82 8.87
C ALA A 88 1.29 -29.31 7.77
N ILE A 89 1.53 -28.94 6.54
CA ILE A 89 0.56 -29.14 5.43
C ILE A 89 1.17 -29.78 4.18
N ASN A 90 2.36 -30.38 4.29
CA ASN A 90 3.08 -31.04 3.19
C ASN A 90 3.15 -30.20 1.90
N THR A 91 3.40 -28.89 2.07
CA THR A 91 3.44 -27.90 1.00
C THR A 91 4.70 -27.04 1.16
N THR A 92 5.25 -26.56 0.05
CA THR A 92 6.29 -25.53 0.02
C THR A 92 5.81 -24.33 -0.80
N ILE A 93 6.37 -23.15 -0.55
CA ILE A 93 6.10 -21.94 -1.33
C ILE A 93 7.32 -21.60 -2.15
N ASP A 94 7.12 -21.41 -3.45
CA ASP A 94 8.07 -20.82 -4.39
C ASP A 94 7.67 -19.36 -4.62
N LEU A 95 8.45 -18.42 -4.06
CA LEU A 95 8.07 -17.02 -3.92
C LEU A 95 8.75 -16.15 -4.96
N TYR A 96 7.96 -15.30 -5.60
CA TYR A 96 8.40 -14.33 -6.61
C TYR A 96 8.00 -12.91 -6.22
N PHE A 97 8.85 -11.94 -6.59
CA PHE A 97 8.67 -10.53 -6.29
C PHE A 97 8.35 -9.71 -7.54
N ILE A 98 7.37 -8.82 -7.42
CA ILE A 98 7.08 -7.78 -8.40
C ILE A 98 7.35 -6.43 -7.71
N PRO A 99 8.51 -5.79 -7.96
CA PRO A 99 8.81 -4.50 -7.37
C PRO A 99 7.75 -3.44 -7.74
N SER A 100 7.40 -2.57 -6.80
CA SER A 100 6.35 -1.56 -7.00
C SER A 100 6.59 -0.68 -8.23
N ALA A 101 7.84 -0.34 -8.53
CA ALA A 101 8.20 0.45 -9.72
C ALA A 101 7.95 -0.29 -11.05
N GLU A 102 7.92 -1.63 -11.03
CA GLU A 102 7.76 -2.48 -12.21
C GLU A 102 6.35 -3.08 -12.30
N ARG A 103 5.52 -2.87 -11.27
CA ARG A 103 4.21 -3.50 -11.13
C ARG A 103 3.31 -3.27 -12.36
N ALA A 104 3.25 -2.04 -12.86
CA ALA A 104 2.41 -1.71 -14.00
C ALA A 104 2.77 -2.49 -15.28
N GLN A 105 4.02 -2.90 -15.41
CA GLN A 105 4.53 -3.66 -16.55
C GLN A 105 4.48 -5.17 -16.32
N LYS A 106 4.93 -5.63 -15.14
CA LYS A 106 5.10 -7.06 -14.85
C LYS A 106 3.80 -7.75 -14.45
N TYR A 107 2.95 -7.12 -13.64
CA TYR A 107 1.75 -7.77 -13.13
C TYR A 107 0.80 -8.27 -14.24
N PRO A 108 0.45 -7.45 -15.26
CA PRO A 108 -0.37 -7.93 -16.37
C PRO A 108 0.29 -9.04 -17.19
N LEU A 109 1.62 -9.05 -17.30
CA LEU A 109 2.36 -10.11 -18.01
C LEU A 109 2.30 -11.44 -17.25
N VAL A 110 2.49 -11.42 -15.93
CA VAL A 110 2.35 -12.59 -15.07
C VAL A 110 0.94 -13.18 -15.20
N MET A 111 -0.10 -12.34 -15.19
CA MET A 111 -1.48 -12.79 -15.33
C MET A 111 -1.85 -13.27 -16.74
N ALA A 112 -1.18 -12.77 -17.79
CA ALA A 112 -1.47 -13.13 -19.19
C ALA A 112 -0.55 -14.22 -19.75
N GLY A 113 0.62 -14.44 -19.15
CA GLY A 113 1.73 -15.11 -19.81
C GLY A 113 1.79 -16.62 -19.68
N GLY A 114 0.92 -17.25 -18.93
CA GLY A 114 0.96 -18.71 -18.71
C GLY A 114 2.09 -19.14 -17.77
N ASP A 115 2.71 -18.21 -17.02
CA ASP A 115 3.55 -18.52 -15.89
C ASP A 115 2.75 -19.35 -14.88
N THR A 116 3.40 -20.28 -14.19
CA THR A 116 2.74 -20.98 -13.08
C THR A 116 2.53 -19.97 -11.96
N VAL A 117 1.29 -19.69 -11.60
CA VAL A 117 0.92 -18.82 -10.48
C VAL A 117 -0.24 -19.47 -9.75
N ASP A 118 -0.11 -19.65 -8.45
CA ASP A 118 -1.16 -20.24 -7.62
C ASP A 118 -1.72 -19.22 -6.63
N LEU A 119 -0.89 -18.27 -6.17
CA LEU A 119 -1.28 -17.14 -5.34
C LEU A 119 -0.65 -15.86 -5.89
N ILE A 120 -1.42 -14.79 -5.93
CA ILE A 120 -0.91 -13.47 -6.32
C ILE A 120 -1.48 -12.37 -5.43
N TYR A 121 -0.61 -11.46 -5.00
CA TYR A 121 -1.01 -10.25 -4.29
C TYR A 121 -1.97 -9.42 -5.14
N THR A 122 -3.05 -8.94 -4.52
CA THR A 122 -3.99 -8.01 -5.13
C THR A 122 -4.60 -7.07 -4.09
N ALA A 123 -5.18 -5.97 -4.54
CA ALA A 123 -5.81 -4.97 -3.69
C ALA A 123 -6.80 -4.12 -4.51
N ASN A 124 -7.65 -3.33 -3.86
CA ASN A 124 -8.55 -2.39 -4.55
C ASN A 124 -7.78 -1.41 -5.48
N TRP A 125 -6.54 -1.05 -5.13
CA TRP A 125 -5.62 -0.22 -5.91
C TRP A 125 -4.63 -1.03 -6.77
N CYS A 126 -4.63 -2.37 -6.69
CA CYS A 126 -3.71 -3.28 -7.37
C CYS A 126 -4.46 -4.38 -8.13
N TYR A 127 -5.05 -4.01 -9.26
CA TYR A 127 -5.65 -4.88 -10.28
C TYR A 127 -6.82 -5.78 -9.83
N TYR A 128 -7.36 -5.68 -8.59
CA TYR A 128 -8.43 -6.58 -8.15
C TYR A 128 -9.64 -6.55 -9.09
N LYS A 129 -10.27 -5.37 -9.25
CA LYS A 129 -11.43 -5.21 -10.12
C LYS A 129 -11.11 -5.55 -11.56
N GLU A 130 -9.99 -5.05 -12.08
CA GLU A 130 -9.57 -5.28 -13.46
C GLU A 130 -9.40 -6.76 -13.79
N GLN A 131 -8.81 -7.55 -12.89
CA GLN A 131 -8.62 -8.99 -13.11
C GLN A 131 -9.93 -9.77 -12.97
N VAL A 132 -10.83 -9.37 -12.08
CA VAL A 132 -12.17 -9.97 -11.99
C VAL A 132 -12.95 -9.75 -13.30
N GLU A 133 -12.94 -8.54 -13.84
CA GLU A 133 -13.59 -8.21 -15.13
C GLU A 133 -13.01 -9.02 -16.31
N LYS A 134 -11.73 -9.38 -16.24
CA LYS A 134 -11.04 -10.23 -17.23
C LYS A 134 -11.16 -11.73 -16.95
N ALA A 135 -11.93 -12.14 -15.93
CA ALA A 135 -12.00 -13.51 -15.44
C ALA A 135 -10.62 -14.11 -15.08
N GLY A 136 -9.68 -13.25 -14.63
CA GLY A 136 -8.33 -13.64 -14.25
C GLY A 136 -8.24 -14.31 -12.88
N PHE A 137 -9.21 -14.09 -11.99
CA PHE A 137 -9.25 -14.71 -10.65
C PHE A 137 -10.33 -15.77 -10.52
N LEU A 138 -10.05 -16.77 -9.68
CA LEU A 138 -10.99 -17.82 -9.32
C LEU A 138 -12.06 -17.25 -8.39
N GLU A 139 -13.32 -17.58 -8.65
CA GLU A 139 -14.42 -17.34 -7.70
C GLU A 139 -14.22 -18.22 -6.45
N LEU A 140 -14.14 -17.59 -5.29
CA LEU A 140 -14.02 -18.26 -4.00
C LEU A 140 -15.43 -18.42 -3.40
N THR A 141 -16.07 -19.56 -3.67
CA THR A 141 -17.40 -19.83 -3.09
C THR A 141 -17.30 -20.03 -1.58
N GLU A 142 -18.40 -19.82 -0.86
CA GLU A 142 -18.46 -20.05 0.58
C GLU A 142 -18.07 -21.49 0.95
N ASP A 143 -18.54 -22.49 0.18
CA ASP A 143 -18.17 -23.89 0.35
C ASP A 143 -16.67 -24.12 0.17
N PHE A 144 -16.05 -23.47 -0.84
CA PHE A 144 -14.62 -23.54 -1.07
C PHE A 144 -13.84 -22.93 0.10
N LEU A 145 -14.24 -21.74 0.56
CA LEU A 145 -13.60 -21.05 1.69
C LEU A 145 -13.74 -21.84 2.99
N ASN A 146 -14.93 -22.33 3.32
CA ASN A 146 -15.17 -23.14 4.51
C ASN A 146 -14.39 -24.47 4.48
N THR A 147 -14.15 -25.03 3.30
CA THR A 147 -13.43 -26.30 3.16
C THR A 147 -11.91 -26.11 3.25
N TYR A 148 -11.36 -25.13 2.53
CA TYR A 148 -9.91 -25.00 2.33
C TYR A 148 -9.27 -23.84 3.11
N MET A 149 -10.09 -22.96 3.72
CA MET A 149 -9.63 -21.81 4.50
C MET A 149 -10.40 -21.63 5.82
N PRO A 150 -10.59 -22.68 6.61
CA PRO A 150 -11.46 -22.64 7.79
C PRO A 150 -10.96 -21.68 8.87
N GLN A 151 -9.64 -21.50 9.05
CA GLN A 151 -9.08 -20.58 10.03
C GLN A 151 -9.30 -19.11 9.60
N THR A 152 -9.13 -18.81 8.32
CA THR A 152 -9.40 -17.48 7.77
C THR A 152 -10.88 -17.14 7.86
N MET A 153 -11.77 -18.09 7.59
CA MET A 153 -13.22 -17.91 7.76
C MET A 153 -13.61 -17.62 9.21
N ALA A 154 -12.95 -18.24 10.18
CA ALA A 154 -13.17 -17.98 11.60
C ALA A 154 -12.58 -16.64 12.09
N THR A 155 -11.54 -16.14 11.44
CA THR A 155 -10.78 -14.96 11.89
C THR A 155 -11.28 -13.66 11.27
N LEU A 156 -11.71 -13.69 10.01
CA LEU A 156 -12.14 -12.52 9.27
C LEU A 156 -13.57 -12.10 9.68
N PRO A 157 -13.80 -10.81 9.96
CA PRO A 157 -15.15 -10.31 10.19
C PRO A 157 -15.98 -10.31 8.89
N GLU A 158 -17.30 -10.41 9.03
CA GLU A 158 -18.23 -10.36 7.88
C GLU A 158 -18.05 -9.09 7.02
N SER A 159 -17.73 -7.96 7.66
CA SER A 159 -17.46 -6.70 6.97
C SER A 159 -16.27 -6.81 6.01
N ALA A 160 -15.23 -7.58 6.34
CA ALA A 160 -14.09 -7.80 5.44
C ALA A 160 -14.50 -8.56 4.18
N TRP A 161 -15.33 -9.58 4.32
CA TRP A 161 -15.85 -10.33 3.18
C TRP A 161 -16.79 -9.49 2.32
N LYS A 162 -17.64 -8.65 2.92
CA LYS A 162 -18.53 -7.73 2.18
C LYS A 162 -17.77 -6.81 1.24
N GLU A 163 -16.59 -6.34 1.62
CA GLU A 163 -15.79 -5.46 0.77
C GLU A 163 -15.15 -6.18 -0.44
N THR A 164 -15.04 -7.51 -0.40
CA THR A 164 -14.49 -8.27 -1.53
C THR A 164 -15.48 -8.51 -2.67
N TYR A 165 -16.77 -8.26 -2.46
CA TYR A 165 -17.78 -8.61 -3.45
C TYR A 165 -17.66 -7.78 -4.73
N ILE A 166 -17.59 -8.48 -5.87
CA ILE A 166 -17.79 -7.91 -7.20
C ILE A 166 -18.86 -8.76 -7.89
N GLY A 167 -19.98 -8.15 -8.27
CA GLY A 167 -21.11 -8.88 -8.83
C GLY A 167 -21.69 -9.94 -7.89
N GLY A 168 -21.63 -9.72 -6.58
CA GLY A 168 -22.12 -10.65 -5.55
C GLY A 168 -21.22 -11.86 -5.30
N LYS A 169 -19.96 -11.85 -5.74
CA LYS A 169 -19.01 -12.97 -5.65
C LYS A 169 -17.68 -12.53 -5.07
N ILE A 170 -16.97 -13.46 -4.42
CA ILE A 170 -15.66 -13.26 -3.80
C ILE A 170 -14.56 -13.75 -4.74
N TYR A 171 -13.49 -12.98 -4.92
CA TYR A 171 -12.36 -13.35 -5.76
C TYR A 171 -11.00 -13.11 -5.10
N MET A 172 -10.98 -12.64 -3.86
CA MET A 172 -9.75 -12.47 -3.09
C MET A 172 -9.99 -12.78 -1.62
N VAL A 173 -8.91 -13.11 -0.92
CA VAL A 173 -8.86 -13.22 0.54
C VAL A 173 -8.28 -11.91 1.08
N PRO A 174 -9.05 -11.11 1.81
CA PRO A 174 -8.61 -9.83 2.32
C PRO A 174 -7.74 -9.98 3.57
N ARG A 175 -7.11 -8.88 4.00
CA ARG A 175 -6.47 -8.82 5.32
C ARG A 175 -7.53 -8.87 6.43
N SER A 176 -7.13 -9.26 7.65
CA SER A 176 -8.05 -9.34 8.78
C SER A 176 -8.12 -8.07 9.63
N THR A 177 -7.32 -7.06 9.30
CA THR A 177 -7.33 -5.77 9.98
C THR A 177 -7.62 -4.64 8.99
N ALA A 178 -8.59 -3.81 9.31
CA ALA A 178 -8.76 -2.52 8.67
C ALA A 178 -7.87 -1.54 9.41
N ALA A 179 -6.69 -1.31 8.91
CA ALA A 179 -5.85 -0.27 9.48
C ALA A 179 -6.50 1.10 9.22
N ILE A 180 -6.40 2.01 10.19
CA ILE A 180 -6.73 3.40 9.93
C ILE A 180 -5.48 3.98 9.29
N PHE A 181 -5.50 4.03 7.97
CA PHE A 181 -4.54 4.82 7.24
C PHE A 181 -5.23 6.13 6.89
N PRO A 182 -4.96 7.15 7.64
CA PRO A 182 -5.16 8.42 7.02
C PRO A 182 -4.14 8.47 5.90
N ASP A 183 -4.62 8.98 4.87
CA ASP A 183 -3.84 9.37 3.75
C ASP A 183 -2.61 10.17 4.17
N GLN A 184 -1.69 10.28 3.30
CA GLN A 184 -0.33 10.75 3.46
C GLN A 184 -0.25 12.15 4.07
N GLY A 185 0.43 12.27 5.22
CA GLY A 185 0.85 13.56 5.75
C GLY A 185 2.12 14.09 5.06
N PRO A 186 2.36 15.40 5.05
CA PRO A 186 3.58 15.97 4.53
C PRO A 186 4.77 15.61 5.40
N VAL A 187 5.85 15.18 4.75
CA VAL A 187 7.18 15.00 5.37
C VAL A 187 8.06 16.17 4.97
N VAL A 188 8.55 16.91 5.94
CA VAL A 188 9.28 18.15 5.73
C VAL A 188 10.74 18.00 6.18
N ASN A 189 11.67 18.47 5.35
CA ASN A 189 13.05 18.67 5.76
C ASN A 189 13.13 19.95 6.61
N MET A 190 13.16 19.78 7.93
CA MET A 190 13.11 20.89 8.89
C MET A 190 14.34 21.81 8.82
N GLU A 191 15.49 21.30 8.39
CA GLU A 191 16.66 22.15 8.16
C GLU A 191 16.40 23.20 7.09
N VAL A 192 15.62 22.87 6.06
CA VAL A 192 15.20 23.80 5.02
C VAL A 192 14.06 24.68 5.51
N ALA A 193 13.02 24.12 6.11
CA ALA A 193 11.85 24.86 6.58
C ALA A 193 12.23 25.98 7.57
N GLU A 194 13.13 25.71 8.51
CA GLU A 194 13.59 26.65 9.51
C GLU A 194 14.30 27.87 8.90
N LYS A 195 14.98 27.73 7.73
CA LYS A 195 15.56 28.86 6.99
C LYS A 195 14.51 29.88 6.55
N TYR A 196 13.28 29.42 6.31
CA TYR A 196 12.13 30.25 5.89
C TYR A 196 11.20 30.60 7.05
N GLY A 197 11.63 30.35 8.30
CA GLY A 197 10.91 30.71 9.51
C GLY A 197 9.79 29.75 9.91
N TYR A 198 9.73 28.54 9.30
CA TYR A 198 8.80 27.50 9.64
C TYR A 198 9.44 26.51 10.61
N THR A 199 9.16 26.71 11.88
CA THR A 199 9.45 25.74 12.95
C THR A 199 8.32 24.71 13.05
N ALA A 200 8.58 23.60 13.71
CA ALA A 200 7.64 22.48 13.77
C ALA A 200 6.26 22.84 14.35
N ASP A 201 6.19 23.80 15.26
CA ASP A 201 4.95 24.33 15.85
C ASP A 201 4.12 25.21 14.90
N LYS A 202 4.68 25.59 13.74
CA LYS A 202 4.03 26.43 12.74
C LYS A 202 3.53 25.68 11.51
N ILE A 203 3.55 24.35 11.50
CA ILE A 203 3.08 23.52 10.39
C ILE A 203 1.95 22.66 10.94
N ASN A 204 0.73 23.21 10.98
CA ASN A 204 -0.42 22.55 11.60
C ASN A 204 -1.63 22.44 10.65
N THR A 205 -1.59 23.14 9.52
CA THR A 205 -2.68 23.19 8.56
C THR A 205 -2.16 23.07 7.13
N TYR A 206 -3.07 22.77 6.19
CA TYR A 206 -2.74 22.82 4.77
C TYR A 206 -2.28 24.23 4.32
N ASP A 207 -2.83 25.29 4.91
CA ASP A 207 -2.42 26.66 4.58
C ASP A 207 -1.00 26.97 5.08
N ASP A 208 -0.59 26.40 6.21
CA ASP A 208 0.81 26.50 6.68
C ASP A 208 1.75 25.79 5.70
N LEU A 209 1.40 24.59 5.24
CA LEU A 209 2.15 23.87 4.23
C LEU A 209 2.23 24.67 2.93
N LYS A 210 1.11 25.25 2.47
CA LYS A 210 1.07 26.13 1.31
C LYS A 210 2.04 27.31 1.48
N GLY A 211 1.98 27.96 2.64
CA GLY A 211 2.88 29.07 2.96
C GLY A 211 4.36 28.67 2.91
N LEU A 212 4.72 27.53 3.48
CA LEU A 212 6.06 26.96 3.43
C LEU A 212 6.52 26.71 1.99
N LEU A 213 5.71 26.03 1.18
CA LEU A 213 6.04 25.70 -0.21
C LEU A 213 6.29 26.97 -1.04
N LEU A 214 5.44 27.98 -0.89
CA LEU A 214 5.59 29.28 -1.57
C LEU A 214 6.80 30.07 -1.07
N ALA A 215 7.10 30.02 0.24
CA ALA A 215 8.26 30.68 0.82
C ALA A 215 9.59 30.09 0.33
N ILE A 216 9.65 28.76 0.15
CA ILE A 216 10.79 28.09 -0.47
C ILE A 216 10.84 28.47 -1.97
N GLY A 217 9.73 28.28 -2.70
CA GLY A 217 9.62 28.64 -4.12
C GLY A 217 10.84 28.21 -4.92
N THR A 218 11.47 29.18 -5.60
CA THR A 218 12.70 28.96 -6.39
C THR A 218 14.00 29.15 -5.59
N ASN A 219 13.94 29.50 -4.30
CA ASN A 219 15.13 29.92 -3.54
C ASN A 219 16.17 28.83 -3.32
N GLU A 220 15.78 27.55 -3.33
CA GLU A 220 16.69 26.41 -3.16
C GLU A 220 17.07 25.73 -4.50
N VAL A 221 16.52 26.17 -5.64
CA VAL A 221 16.78 25.55 -6.95
C VAL A 221 18.25 25.63 -7.36
N SER A 222 18.95 26.72 -7.01
CA SER A 222 20.40 26.83 -7.25
C SER A 222 21.23 25.81 -6.48
N ASN A 223 20.67 25.25 -5.40
CA ASN A 223 21.25 24.17 -4.60
C ASN A 223 20.80 22.78 -5.07
N GLY A 224 20.05 22.70 -6.18
CA GLY A 224 19.53 21.45 -6.74
C GLY A 224 18.27 20.93 -6.05
N MET A 225 17.59 21.76 -5.25
CA MET A 225 16.41 21.39 -4.47
C MET A 225 15.20 22.24 -4.87
N TYR A 226 14.05 21.58 -5.05
CA TYR A 226 12.75 22.22 -5.17
C TYR A 226 11.98 22.17 -3.84
N ALA A 227 11.01 23.04 -3.66
CA ALA A 227 10.13 22.99 -2.49
C ALA A 227 9.39 21.65 -2.42
N PHE A 228 8.84 21.22 -3.56
CA PHE A 228 8.27 19.89 -3.77
C PHE A 228 8.61 19.42 -5.18
N TYR A 229 9.33 18.33 -5.33
CA TYR A 229 9.72 17.85 -6.66
C TYR A 229 8.61 16.99 -7.26
N ALA A 230 7.58 17.63 -7.80
CA ALA A 230 6.40 16.96 -8.34
C ALA A 230 6.68 16.06 -9.55
N SER A 231 5.78 15.11 -9.79
CA SER A 231 5.72 14.25 -10.97
C SER A 231 4.27 13.87 -11.28
N GLN A 232 4.05 13.13 -12.36
CA GLN A 232 2.72 12.60 -12.70
C GLN A 232 2.11 11.76 -11.57
N SER A 233 2.95 10.94 -10.89
CA SER A 233 2.54 10.05 -9.80
C SER A 233 2.71 10.66 -8.41
N ALA A 234 3.41 11.79 -8.29
CA ALA A 234 3.70 12.46 -7.04
C ALA A 234 3.28 13.93 -7.14
N ASN A 235 2.08 14.23 -6.71
CA ASN A 235 1.48 15.55 -6.70
C ASN A 235 0.77 15.81 -5.37
N LEU A 236 0.37 17.05 -5.13
CA LEU A 236 -0.28 17.47 -3.89
C LEU A 236 -1.81 17.26 -3.89
N ARG A 237 -2.40 16.64 -4.92
CA ARG A 237 -3.86 16.54 -5.05
C ARG A 237 -4.51 15.91 -3.82
N GLN A 238 -4.01 14.76 -3.38
CA GLN A 238 -4.59 14.06 -2.24
C GLN A 238 -4.56 14.92 -0.97
N ILE A 239 -3.38 15.46 -0.62
CA ILE A 239 -3.21 16.33 0.54
C ILE A 239 -4.11 17.58 0.44
N ALA A 240 -4.14 18.23 -0.72
CA ALA A 240 -4.90 19.46 -0.90
C ALA A 240 -6.42 19.24 -0.88
N LEU A 241 -6.91 18.14 -1.47
CA LEU A 241 -8.35 17.88 -1.54
C LEU A 241 -8.87 17.29 -0.22
N LEU A 242 -8.17 16.32 0.38
CA LEU A 242 -8.61 15.73 1.64
C LEU A 242 -8.47 16.72 2.79
N TYR A 243 -7.28 17.27 2.99
CA TYR A 243 -7.03 18.11 4.17
C TYR A 243 -7.34 19.60 3.94
N GLY A 244 -7.10 20.10 2.72
CA GLY A 244 -7.42 21.50 2.40
C GLY A 244 -8.90 21.75 2.08
N LYS A 245 -9.67 20.70 1.71
CA LYS A 245 -11.07 20.83 1.28
C LYS A 245 -12.02 19.89 2.03
N ASN A 246 -11.55 19.09 2.98
CA ASN A 246 -12.35 18.14 3.76
C ASN A 246 -13.14 17.14 2.91
N LEU A 247 -12.56 16.71 1.81
CA LEU A 247 -13.19 15.76 0.92
C LEU A 247 -12.89 14.33 1.36
N ILE A 248 -13.84 13.45 1.11
CA ILE A 248 -13.74 12.03 1.40
C ILE A 248 -14.42 11.26 0.27
N ASN A 249 -13.94 10.07 -0.06
CA ASN A 249 -14.58 9.18 -1.01
C ASN A 249 -14.58 7.74 -0.47
N ASN A 250 -15.26 6.84 -1.15
CA ASN A 250 -15.34 5.44 -0.78
C ASN A 250 -14.12 4.62 -1.27
N GLN A 251 -13.03 5.30 -1.64
CA GLN A 251 -11.83 4.68 -2.24
C GLN A 251 -12.08 3.97 -3.59
N ALA A 252 -13.27 4.09 -4.15
CA ALA A 252 -13.54 3.66 -5.51
C ALA A 252 -12.96 4.67 -6.52
N SER A 253 -12.57 4.19 -7.69
CA SER A 253 -12.00 5.03 -8.76
C SER A 253 -13.08 5.72 -9.62
N ASP A 254 -14.22 6.07 -9.03
CA ASP A 254 -15.39 6.62 -9.70
C ASP A 254 -15.47 8.17 -9.70
N TYR A 255 -14.48 8.82 -9.10
CA TYR A 255 -14.36 10.28 -8.98
C TYR A 255 -15.50 10.97 -8.24
N VAL A 256 -16.29 10.23 -7.46
CA VAL A 256 -17.37 10.75 -6.64
C VAL A 256 -16.92 10.94 -5.21
N TYR A 257 -17.15 12.14 -4.68
CA TYR A 257 -16.68 12.58 -3.37
C TYR A 257 -17.82 13.12 -2.52
N TYR A 258 -17.55 13.22 -1.22
CA TYR A 258 -18.40 13.87 -0.23
C TYR A 258 -17.59 14.95 0.48
N ASN A 259 -18.24 16.01 0.93
CA ASN A 259 -17.62 16.99 1.81
C ASN A 259 -18.11 16.77 3.24
N GLN A 260 -17.27 16.20 4.09
CA GLN A 260 -17.69 15.77 5.41
C GLN A 260 -18.05 16.91 6.38
N LEU A 261 -17.64 18.17 6.13
CA LEU A 261 -18.04 19.30 6.97
C LEU A 261 -19.42 19.82 6.60
N SER A 262 -19.74 19.92 5.31
CA SER A 262 -21.06 20.38 4.84
C SER A 262 -22.09 19.25 4.74
N ASP A 263 -21.65 18.01 4.68
CA ASP A 263 -22.48 16.79 4.57
C ASP A 263 -21.98 15.68 5.51
N PRO A 264 -22.11 15.83 6.83
CA PRO A 264 -21.59 14.89 7.82
C PRO A 264 -22.28 13.52 7.80
N LYS A 265 -23.35 13.37 7.04
CA LYS A 265 -24.08 12.09 6.83
C LYS A 265 -23.76 11.44 5.49
N PHE A 266 -22.95 12.08 4.68
CA PHE A 266 -22.55 11.58 3.35
C PHE A 266 -23.74 11.31 2.41
N GLU A 267 -24.76 12.17 2.45
CA GLU A 267 -25.99 12.03 1.66
C GLU A 267 -25.89 12.67 0.27
N ASN A 268 -24.96 13.64 0.08
CA ASN A 268 -24.85 14.50 -1.11
C ASN A 268 -23.53 14.28 -1.86
N PRO A 269 -23.39 13.16 -2.59
CA PRO A 269 -22.21 12.91 -3.42
C PRO A 269 -22.14 13.89 -4.59
N PHE A 270 -20.92 14.19 -5.02
CA PHE A 270 -20.69 15.02 -6.20
C PHE A 270 -19.48 14.52 -7.01
N PHE A 271 -19.50 14.76 -8.30
CA PHE A 271 -18.37 14.45 -9.18
C PHE A 271 -17.26 15.49 -8.98
N LEU A 272 -16.09 15.05 -8.55
CA LEU A 272 -14.99 15.91 -8.10
C LEU A 272 -14.64 17.00 -9.11
N TYR A 273 -14.39 16.60 -10.35
CA TYR A 273 -13.81 17.48 -11.37
C TYR A 273 -14.71 18.61 -11.85
N THR A 274 -16.02 18.55 -11.58
CA THR A 274 -16.98 19.61 -11.91
C THR A 274 -17.30 20.53 -10.72
N SER A 275 -16.70 20.25 -9.55
CA SER A 275 -16.95 21.03 -8.35
C SER A 275 -16.11 22.32 -8.30
N ASP A 276 -16.67 23.36 -7.67
CA ASP A 276 -15.91 24.59 -7.37
C ASP A 276 -14.68 24.30 -6.50
N LEU A 277 -14.74 23.27 -5.65
CA LEU A 277 -13.61 22.84 -4.82
C LEU A 277 -12.43 22.37 -5.67
N TYR A 278 -12.71 21.63 -6.77
CA TYR A 278 -11.65 21.23 -7.70
C TYR A 278 -11.12 22.41 -8.52
N LYS A 279 -12.00 23.36 -8.91
CA LYS A 279 -11.58 24.62 -9.56
C LYS A 279 -10.57 25.38 -8.70
N GLU A 280 -10.92 25.60 -7.43
CA GLU A 280 -10.02 26.28 -6.47
C GLU A 280 -8.70 25.54 -6.29
N TYR A 281 -8.76 24.19 -6.21
CA TYR A 281 -7.56 23.37 -6.16
C TYR A 281 -6.68 23.58 -7.39
N ALA A 282 -7.23 23.50 -8.58
CA ALA A 282 -6.49 23.66 -9.84
C ALA A 282 -5.83 25.05 -9.96
N LEU A 283 -6.53 26.10 -9.52
CA LEU A 283 -5.95 27.45 -9.43
C LEU A 283 -4.78 27.54 -8.45
N GLY A 284 -4.89 26.86 -7.30
CA GLY A 284 -3.80 26.75 -6.33
C GLY A 284 -2.57 26.03 -6.90
N MET A 285 -2.77 24.97 -7.69
CA MET A 285 -1.66 24.28 -8.36
C MET A 285 -0.99 25.16 -9.43
N ALA A 286 -1.74 25.98 -10.14
CA ALA A 286 -1.18 26.97 -11.06
C ALA A 286 -0.36 28.05 -10.33
N GLU A 287 -0.79 28.48 -9.14
CA GLU A 287 -0.01 29.37 -8.25
C GLU A 287 1.32 28.74 -7.85
N TYR A 288 1.33 27.47 -7.43
CA TYR A 288 2.56 26.75 -7.08
C TYR A 288 3.52 26.61 -8.28
N ALA A 289 3.01 26.22 -9.45
CA ALA A 289 3.83 26.13 -10.65
C ALA A 289 4.46 27.47 -11.02
N LYS A 290 3.69 28.55 -10.95
CA LYS A 290 4.16 29.93 -11.21
C LYS A 290 5.19 30.40 -10.20
N ALA A 291 5.06 29.97 -8.94
CA ALA A 291 6.03 30.26 -7.88
C ALA A 291 7.30 29.38 -7.96
N GLY A 292 7.34 28.40 -8.87
CA GLY A 292 8.49 27.50 -9.02
C GLY A 292 8.65 26.50 -7.88
N VAL A 293 7.55 26.11 -7.26
CA VAL A 293 7.53 25.07 -6.19
C VAL A 293 8.09 23.75 -6.70
N TRP A 294 7.84 23.43 -7.97
CA TRP A 294 8.39 22.28 -8.70
C TRP A 294 8.98 22.67 -10.06
N PRO A 295 9.79 21.78 -10.69
CA PRO A 295 10.37 22.07 -12.00
C PRO A 295 9.28 22.17 -13.08
N SER A 296 9.55 23.00 -14.10
CA SER A 296 8.62 23.22 -15.22
C SER A 296 8.36 21.95 -16.08
N ASP A 297 9.24 20.96 -15.99
CA ASP A 297 9.15 19.66 -16.65
C ASP A 297 8.61 18.54 -15.75
N ALA A 298 7.97 18.90 -14.63
CA ALA A 298 7.38 17.95 -13.67
C ALA A 298 6.46 16.91 -14.34
N ILE A 299 5.77 17.28 -15.41
CA ILE A 299 4.91 16.38 -16.18
C ILE A 299 5.67 15.21 -16.81
N SER A 300 6.95 15.35 -17.11
CA SER A 300 7.81 14.30 -17.66
C SER A 300 8.65 13.57 -16.61
N ASN A 301 8.62 14.04 -15.36
CA ASN A 301 9.34 13.39 -14.26
C ASN A 301 8.68 12.07 -13.87
N THR A 302 9.46 11.01 -13.80
CA THR A 302 9.04 9.66 -13.38
C THR A 302 9.69 9.18 -12.09
N ASN A 303 10.55 10.03 -11.47
CA ASN A 303 11.21 9.67 -10.23
C ASN A 303 10.23 9.69 -9.04
N SER A 304 10.46 8.79 -8.09
CA SER A 304 9.73 8.78 -6.83
C SER A 304 10.07 10.02 -6.00
N ILE A 305 9.04 10.68 -5.47
CA ILE A 305 9.23 11.84 -4.55
C ILE A 305 10.00 11.43 -3.29
N SER A 306 9.80 10.22 -2.79
CA SER A 306 10.54 9.68 -1.65
C SER A 306 12.03 9.58 -1.95
N THR A 307 12.41 9.14 -3.15
CA THR A 307 13.81 9.08 -3.61
C THR A 307 14.39 10.48 -3.76
N LEU A 308 13.65 11.40 -4.38
CA LEU A 308 14.10 12.79 -4.57
C LEU A 308 14.29 13.52 -3.23
N PHE A 309 13.41 13.28 -2.25
CA PHE A 309 13.54 13.80 -0.91
C PHE A 309 14.79 13.25 -0.20
N GLN A 310 15.00 11.92 -0.22
CA GLN A 310 16.19 11.30 0.36
C GLN A 310 17.51 11.75 -0.30
N ASN A 311 17.46 12.15 -1.56
CA ASN A 311 18.61 12.70 -2.29
C ASN A 311 18.75 14.22 -2.11
N LYS A 312 17.97 14.85 -1.22
CA LYS A 312 17.97 16.30 -0.96
C LYS A 312 17.63 17.14 -2.19
N GLN A 313 16.80 16.61 -3.10
CA GLN A 313 16.30 17.30 -4.30
C GLN A 313 14.89 17.85 -4.10
N SER A 314 14.19 17.43 -3.05
CA SER A 314 12.90 17.96 -2.61
C SER A 314 12.98 18.35 -1.14
N ALA A 315 12.43 19.49 -0.76
CA ALA A 315 12.36 19.93 0.63
C ALA A 315 11.15 19.32 1.37
N VAL A 316 10.10 18.97 0.61
CA VAL A 316 8.89 18.34 1.12
C VAL A 316 8.62 17.07 0.33
N SER A 317 8.18 16.05 1.01
CA SER A 317 7.63 14.80 0.49
C SER A 317 6.30 14.52 1.18
N TYR A 318 5.76 13.33 1.04
CA TYR A 318 4.62 12.86 1.82
C TYR A 318 4.79 11.36 2.12
N ASN A 319 4.19 10.93 3.21
CA ASN A 319 4.09 9.51 3.55
C ASN A 319 2.89 9.27 4.48
N ASN A 320 2.43 8.03 4.58
CA ASN A 320 1.41 7.69 5.56
C ASN A 320 2.04 7.58 6.97
N TYR A 321 1.20 7.75 8.01
CA TYR A 321 1.63 7.77 9.40
C TYR A 321 2.01 6.41 9.96
N TYR A 322 1.72 5.36 9.25
CA TYR A 322 1.89 4.01 9.74
C TYR A 322 3.05 3.30 9.03
N ASN A 323 2.95 3.13 7.72
CA ASN A 323 3.98 2.43 6.93
C ASN A 323 5.21 3.32 6.66
N GLY A 324 5.09 4.63 6.88
CA GLY A 324 6.18 5.58 6.67
C GLY A 324 7.25 5.61 7.75
N ILE A 325 7.02 4.95 8.91
CA ILE A 325 7.91 5.02 10.07
C ILE A 325 9.33 4.60 9.71
N THR A 326 9.49 3.40 9.18
CA THR A 326 10.82 2.87 8.81
C THR A 326 11.48 3.69 7.72
N TRP A 327 10.70 4.21 6.76
CA TRP A 327 11.22 5.09 5.73
C TRP A 327 11.70 6.44 6.29
N ILE A 328 10.97 7.03 7.24
CA ILE A 328 11.34 8.31 7.87
C ILE A 328 12.60 8.12 8.71
N GLU A 329 12.71 7.05 9.47
CA GLU A 329 13.90 6.71 10.24
C GLU A 329 15.13 6.51 9.33
N ALA A 330 15.00 5.70 8.29
CA ALA A 330 16.06 5.52 7.29
C ALA A 330 16.44 6.84 6.57
N THR A 331 15.51 7.77 6.45
CA THR A 331 15.76 9.10 5.90
C THR A 331 16.55 9.97 6.89
N ARG A 332 16.24 9.89 8.18
CA ARG A 332 16.98 10.57 9.25
C ARG A 332 18.42 10.05 9.36
N GLU A 333 18.63 8.75 9.18
CA GLU A 333 19.98 8.16 9.13
C GLU A 333 20.84 8.71 7.97
N LYS A 334 20.23 9.15 6.88
CA LYS A 334 20.91 9.84 5.78
C LYS A 334 21.24 11.31 6.09
N GLY A 335 21.00 11.76 7.32
CA GLY A 335 21.28 13.13 7.77
C GLY A 335 20.30 14.15 7.24
N ILE A 336 19.04 13.79 7.07
CA ILE A 336 17.95 14.70 6.77
C ILE A 336 17.07 14.84 8.02
N LYS A 337 16.88 16.05 8.52
CA LYS A 337 15.97 16.33 9.64
C LYS A 337 14.52 16.20 9.16
N ALA A 338 14.08 14.96 8.87
CA ALA A 338 12.74 14.65 8.37
C ALA A 338 11.72 14.57 9.50
N GLU A 339 10.63 15.33 9.38
CA GLU A 339 9.49 15.27 10.28
C GLU A 339 8.18 15.11 9.49
N LEU A 340 7.30 14.23 9.97
CA LEU A 340 5.97 14.02 9.44
C LEU A 340 4.98 14.88 10.23
N PHE A 341 4.09 15.55 9.51
CA PHE A 341 3.14 16.48 10.10
C PHE A 341 1.70 16.00 9.95
N ASP A 342 0.94 16.15 11.01
CA ASP A 342 -0.51 16.10 11.02
C ASP A 342 -1.02 17.51 10.68
N ILE A 343 -1.69 17.64 9.52
CA ILE A 343 -2.25 18.91 9.04
C ILE A 343 -3.76 18.81 8.83
N TYR A 344 -4.40 17.89 9.55
CA TYR A 344 -5.85 17.73 9.46
C TYR A 344 -6.58 18.98 9.94
N PRO A 345 -7.54 19.47 9.16
CA PRO A 345 -8.38 20.56 9.63
C PRO A 345 -9.25 20.13 10.79
N GLU A 346 -9.63 21.10 11.63
CA GLU A 346 -10.55 20.85 12.73
C GLU A 346 -11.86 20.21 12.23
N GLY A 347 -12.26 19.11 12.87
CA GLY A 347 -13.45 18.34 12.49
C GLY A 347 -13.23 17.33 11.34
N TYR A 348 -12.01 17.21 10.81
CA TYR A 348 -11.69 16.15 9.85
C TYR A 348 -11.79 14.78 10.54
N ARG A 349 -12.37 13.84 9.83
CA ARG A 349 -12.53 12.45 10.27
C ARG A 349 -12.07 11.52 9.14
N ALA A 350 -11.07 10.69 9.42
CA ALA A 350 -10.58 9.74 8.44
C ALA A 350 -11.55 8.55 8.31
N LEU A 351 -11.73 8.03 7.11
CA LEU A 351 -12.24 6.67 6.93
C LEU A 351 -11.14 5.69 7.32
N ARG A 352 -11.53 4.55 7.90
CA ARG A 352 -10.58 3.43 7.95
C ARG A 352 -10.22 3.01 6.53
N ASP A 353 -9.06 2.39 6.38
CA ASP A 353 -8.72 1.77 5.12
C ASP A 353 -9.58 0.52 4.89
N SER A 354 -9.79 0.19 3.63
CA SER A 354 -10.55 -0.98 3.22
C SER A 354 -9.84 -2.29 3.61
N PHE A 355 -10.58 -3.31 3.99
CA PHE A 355 -10.03 -4.67 4.18
C PHE A 355 -9.41 -5.23 2.90
N ILE A 356 -9.86 -4.77 1.73
CA ILE A 356 -9.26 -5.12 0.44
C ILE A 356 -8.11 -4.19 0.01
N GLY A 357 -7.60 -3.37 0.94
CA GLY A 357 -6.39 -2.55 0.74
C GLY A 357 -5.13 -3.38 0.53
N ASP A 358 -5.11 -4.63 1.00
CA ASP A 358 -4.19 -5.70 0.61
C ASP A 358 -4.83 -7.08 0.82
N GLY A 359 -4.36 -8.07 0.05
CA GLY A 359 -4.85 -9.44 0.11
C GLY A 359 -4.25 -10.31 -0.98
N MET A 360 -4.76 -11.52 -1.09
CA MET A 360 -4.29 -12.50 -2.05
C MET A 360 -5.45 -13.05 -2.88
N ALA A 361 -5.19 -13.29 -4.16
CA ALA A 361 -6.12 -13.98 -5.05
C ALA A 361 -5.50 -15.26 -5.61
N ILE A 362 -6.36 -16.20 -5.98
CA ILE A 362 -6.00 -17.41 -6.72
C ILE A 362 -6.32 -17.13 -8.19
N PRO A 363 -5.34 -17.17 -9.11
CA PRO A 363 -5.63 -17.05 -10.54
C PRO A 363 -6.55 -18.17 -11.04
N SER A 364 -7.48 -17.83 -11.93
CA SER A 364 -8.45 -18.80 -12.49
C SER A 364 -7.80 -19.93 -13.27
N PHE A 365 -6.56 -19.76 -13.70
CA PHE A 365 -5.78 -20.77 -14.42
C PHE A 365 -4.87 -21.63 -13.53
N SER A 366 -4.82 -21.38 -12.19
CA SER A 366 -4.08 -22.26 -11.26
C SER A 366 -4.54 -23.71 -11.41
N LYS A 367 -3.59 -24.65 -11.31
CA LYS A 367 -3.86 -26.09 -11.43
C LYS A 367 -4.04 -26.77 -10.07
N LYS A 368 -3.89 -26.03 -8.98
CA LYS A 368 -3.98 -26.52 -7.60
C LYS A 368 -4.59 -25.47 -6.66
N PRO A 369 -5.76 -24.93 -7.02
CA PRO A 369 -6.37 -23.84 -6.27
C PRO A 369 -6.69 -24.24 -4.81
N GLU A 370 -7.06 -25.50 -4.56
CA GLU A 370 -7.33 -26.01 -3.22
C GLU A 370 -6.06 -25.99 -2.35
N ARG A 371 -4.93 -26.43 -2.90
CA ARG A 371 -3.65 -26.41 -2.19
C ARG A 371 -3.14 -24.97 -1.96
N ALA A 372 -3.38 -24.07 -2.90
CA ALA A 372 -3.08 -22.65 -2.75
C ALA A 372 -3.91 -22.02 -1.62
N ALA A 373 -5.19 -22.35 -1.54
CA ALA A 373 -6.06 -21.88 -0.46
C ALA A 373 -5.60 -22.39 0.92
N VAL A 374 -5.30 -23.68 1.07
CA VAL A 374 -4.77 -24.26 2.31
C VAL A 374 -3.43 -23.59 2.71
N ALA A 375 -2.53 -23.39 1.75
CA ALA A 375 -1.26 -22.74 2.02
C ALA A 375 -1.46 -21.29 2.51
N LEU A 376 -2.36 -20.55 1.87
CA LEU A 376 -2.69 -19.17 2.29
C LEU A 376 -3.35 -19.14 3.67
N ASP A 377 -4.30 -20.05 3.95
CA ASP A 377 -4.94 -20.16 5.25
C ASP A 377 -3.91 -20.43 6.36
N PHE A 378 -2.99 -21.36 6.12
CA PHE A 378 -1.94 -21.68 7.07
C PHE A 378 -0.99 -20.51 7.32
N ILE A 379 -0.38 -19.93 6.28
CA ILE A 379 0.61 -18.85 6.46
C ILE A 379 0.01 -17.56 7.05
N LYS A 380 -1.30 -17.38 6.89
CA LYS A 380 -2.03 -16.23 7.41
C LYS A 380 -2.37 -16.36 8.90
N ASN A 381 -2.56 -17.58 9.40
CA ASN A 381 -3.06 -17.85 10.74
C ASN A 381 -2.04 -18.55 11.66
N ASP A 382 -0.99 -19.20 11.12
CA ASP A 382 0.10 -19.74 11.94
C ASP A 382 1.07 -18.62 12.33
N TYR A 383 1.12 -18.30 13.63
CA TYR A 383 1.90 -17.19 14.18
C TYR A 383 3.38 -17.24 13.80
N GLU A 384 4.01 -18.41 13.96
CA GLU A 384 5.45 -18.53 13.73
C GLU A 384 5.81 -18.39 12.25
N THR A 385 5.02 -19.00 11.37
CA THR A 385 5.20 -18.88 9.93
C THR A 385 4.89 -17.45 9.45
N TYR A 386 3.82 -16.85 9.99
CA TYR A 386 3.51 -15.44 9.73
C TYR A 386 4.68 -14.52 10.09
N MET A 387 5.23 -14.64 11.31
CA MET A 387 6.31 -13.79 11.78
C MET A 387 7.59 -13.96 10.96
N LEU A 388 7.90 -15.20 10.52
CA LEU A 388 9.00 -15.43 9.58
C LEU A 388 8.79 -14.71 8.25
N LEU A 389 7.61 -14.84 7.66
CA LEU A 389 7.32 -14.22 6.36
C LEU A 389 7.19 -12.70 6.45
N ALA A 390 6.62 -12.18 7.52
CA ALA A 390 6.41 -10.75 7.71
C ALA A 390 7.67 -10.02 8.20
N GLY A 391 8.51 -10.65 9.00
CA GLY A 391 9.60 -9.98 9.71
C GLY A 391 10.96 -10.70 9.71
N GLY A 392 11.02 -11.93 9.22
CA GLY A 392 12.25 -12.72 9.28
C GLY A 392 12.54 -13.28 10.67
N PHE A 393 13.79 -13.25 11.11
CA PHE A 393 14.22 -13.84 12.37
C PHE A 393 14.20 -12.84 13.51
N GLU A 394 13.53 -13.19 14.62
CA GLU A 394 13.54 -12.43 15.86
C GLU A 394 14.97 -12.31 16.43
N GLY A 395 15.29 -11.16 17.00
CA GLY A 395 16.61 -10.83 17.50
C GLY A 395 17.64 -10.43 16.44
N ARG A 396 17.36 -10.69 15.15
CA ARG A 396 18.18 -10.30 14.01
C ARG A 396 17.52 -9.21 13.17
N HIS A 397 16.37 -9.52 12.59
CA HIS A 397 15.67 -8.62 11.67
C HIS A 397 14.68 -7.74 12.44
N TYR A 398 14.04 -8.26 13.47
CA TYR A 398 13.16 -7.50 14.35
C TYR A 398 13.36 -7.89 15.82
N ILE A 399 12.91 -7.02 16.71
CA ILE A 399 12.81 -7.25 18.16
C ILE A 399 11.33 -7.18 18.52
N TYR A 400 10.82 -8.24 19.16
CA TYR A 400 9.44 -8.29 19.62
C TYR A 400 9.31 -7.76 21.06
N ASP A 401 8.31 -6.96 21.32
CA ASP A 401 7.92 -6.46 22.63
C ASP A 401 6.57 -7.06 23.01
N GLU A 402 6.61 -8.11 23.84
CA GLU A 402 5.41 -8.81 24.29
C GLU A 402 4.44 -7.91 25.07
N ALA A 403 4.96 -6.94 25.84
CA ALA A 403 4.13 -6.08 26.68
C ALA A 403 3.21 -5.16 25.87
N THR A 404 3.63 -4.79 24.68
CA THR A 404 2.89 -3.88 23.78
C THR A 404 2.36 -4.57 22.53
N ASN A 405 2.71 -5.86 22.33
CA ASN A 405 2.45 -6.60 21.08
C ASN A 405 2.94 -5.85 19.83
N THR A 406 4.16 -5.33 19.88
CA THR A 406 4.76 -4.55 18.79
C THR A 406 6.14 -5.06 18.41
N VAL A 407 6.62 -4.67 17.25
CA VAL A 407 7.97 -4.96 16.80
C VAL A 407 8.74 -3.67 16.51
N SER A 408 10.06 -3.73 16.70
CA SER A 408 11.02 -2.69 16.32
C SER A 408 12.14 -3.30 15.48
N ASN A 409 12.92 -2.47 14.81
CA ASN A 409 14.03 -2.92 13.99
C ASN A 409 15.07 -3.68 14.81
N GLY A 410 15.47 -4.84 14.32
CA GLY A 410 16.63 -5.58 14.81
C GLY A 410 17.94 -5.07 14.17
N PRO A 411 19.09 -5.59 14.62
CA PRO A 411 20.41 -5.17 14.11
C PRO A 411 20.63 -5.44 12.63
N GLU A 412 19.90 -6.38 12.03
CA GLU A 412 19.98 -6.77 10.63
C GLU A 412 18.67 -6.43 9.87
N ALA A 413 17.88 -5.47 10.35
CA ALA A 413 16.62 -5.08 9.71
C ALA A 413 16.77 -4.57 8.27
N ALA A 414 17.96 -4.10 7.88
CA ALA A 414 18.26 -3.70 6.51
C ALA A 414 18.25 -4.88 5.51
N ASP A 415 18.48 -6.12 5.98
CA ASP A 415 18.47 -7.31 5.15
C ASP A 415 17.07 -7.94 5.04
N TYR A 416 16.21 -7.71 6.04
CA TYR A 416 14.81 -8.13 6.05
C TYR A 416 14.01 -7.24 7.00
N ASN A 417 13.32 -6.25 6.48
CA ASN A 417 12.46 -5.39 7.29
C ASN A 417 11.07 -6.02 7.49
N PHE A 418 10.44 -5.69 8.62
CA PHE A 418 9.09 -6.15 8.91
C PHE A 418 8.07 -5.51 7.94
N ASP A 419 7.43 -6.34 7.12
CA ASP A 419 6.48 -5.89 6.11
C ASP A 419 5.39 -6.94 5.78
N GLY A 420 4.51 -7.24 6.74
CA GLY A 420 3.36 -8.12 6.51
C GLY A 420 2.38 -7.59 5.46
N TRP A 421 2.49 -6.32 5.10
CA TRP A 421 1.68 -5.71 4.06
C TRP A 421 1.97 -6.29 2.67
N ALA A 422 3.23 -6.44 2.31
CA ALA A 422 3.66 -6.90 0.99
C ALA A 422 3.18 -8.32 0.64
N TRP A 423 2.88 -9.12 1.65
CA TRP A 423 2.43 -10.50 1.50
C TRP A 423 0.91 -10.64 1.38
N GLY A 424 0.13 -9.59 1.63
CA GLY A 424 -1.34 -9.65 1.66
C GLY A 424 -1.90 -10.55 2.77
N ILE A 425 -1.08 -10.87 3.78
CA ILE A 425 -1.45 -11.81 4.86
C ILE A 425 -1.69 -11.11 6.21
N ARG A 426 -1.72 -9.80 6.25
CA ARG A 426 -1.82 -9.00 7.48
C ARG A 426 -2.90 -9.50 8.43
N HIS A 427 -2.54 -9.71 9.72
CA HIS A 427 -3.39 -10.29 10.74
C HIS A 427 -3.62 -9.32 11.91
N LYS A 428 -4.89 -9.21 12.36
CA LYS A 428 -5.32 -8.24 13.38
C LYS A 428 -4.73 -8.46 14.78
N ASP A 429 -4.40 -9.71 15.13
CA ASP A 429 -3.92 -10.10 16.45
C ASP A 429 -2.39 -10.25 16.50
N PHE A 430 -1.69 -10.12 15.36
CA PHE A 430 -0.25 -10.28 15.29
C PHE A 430 0.48 -8.93 15.40
N PRO A 431 1.76 -8.95 15.83
CA PRO A 431 2.48 -7.72 16.13
C PRO A 431 2.64 -6.77 14.94
N TRP A 432 2.75 -5.50 15.26
CA TRP A 432 2.96 -4.41 14.30
C TRP A 432 4.20 -3.59 14.63
N PRO A 433 4.82 -2.91 13.65
CA PRO A 433 5.88 -1.97 13.90
C PRO A 433 5.44 -0.88 14.88
N LYS A 434 6.29 -0.59 15.86
CA LYS A 434 6.14 0.59 16.73
C LYS A 434 7.11 1.69 16.33
N THR A 435 6.79 2.90 16.72
CA THR A 435 7.69 4.04 16.64
C THR A 435 7.77 4.74 17.99
N ASP A 436 8.94 5.28 18.29
CA ASP A 436 9.15 6.20 19.41
C ASP A 436 8.91 7.66 18.98
N ASP A 437 8.53 7.91 17.73
CA ASP A 437 8.19 9.25 17.24
C ASP A 437 6.86 9.72 17.82
N GLU A 438 6.94 10.68 18.75
CA GLU A 438 5.77 11.21 19.46
C GLU A 438 4.74 11.86 18.51
N ARG A 439 5.17 12.44 17.37
CA ARG A 439 4.26 13.04 16.38
C ARG A 439 3.47 11.98 15.65
N ILE A 440 4.15 10.92 15.21
CA ILE A 440 3.49 9.80 14.53
C ILE A 440 2.51 9.12 15.48
N ASN A 441 2.90 8.92 16.74
CA ASN A 441 2.02 8.36 17.75
C ASN A 441 0.82 9.27 18.05
N ALA A 442 1.02 10.59 18.13
CA ALA A 442 -0.06 11.55 18.33
C ALA A 442 -1.02 11.59 17.13
N ALA A 443 -0.50 11.59 15.90
CA ALA A 443 -1.31 11.54 14.69
C ALA A 443 -2.13 10.25 14.62
N ASN A 444 -1.52 9.09 14.84
CA ASN A 444 -2.22 7.81 14.87
C ASN A 444 -3.31 7.77 15.94
N LYS A 445 -3.02 8.32 17.13
CA LYS A 445 -4.02 8.42 18.21
C LYS A 445 -5.19 9.31 17.79
N HIS A 446 -4.90 10.50 17.28
CA HIS A 446 -5.92 11.45 16.81
C HIS A 446 -6.86 10.81 15.78
N LEU A 447 -6.28 10.12 14.81
CA LEU A 447 -7.03 9.46 13.76
C LEU A 447 -7.91 8.31 14.29
N ASN A 448 -7.38 7.51 15.21
CA ASN A 448 -8.15 6.46 15.87
C ASN A 448 -9.33 7.01 16.69
N GLU A 449 -9.14 8.16 17.33
CA GLU A 449 -10.18 8.79 18.17
C GLU A 449 -11.24 9.53 17.35
N THR A 450 -10.87 10.03 16.16
CA THR A 450 -11.75 10.89 15.33
C THR A 450 -12.28 10.21 14.08
N GLN A 451 -11.94 8.96 13.80
CA GLN A 451 -12.38 8.26 12.61
C GLN A 451 -13.92 8.25 12.44
N VAL A 452 -14.34 8.18 11.19
CA VAL A 452 -15.72 7.84 10.86
C VAL A 452 -15.95 6.37 11.24
N LYS A 453 -16.93 6.11 12.08
CA LYS A 453 -17.24 4.74 12.50
C LYS A 453 -17.89 3.97 11.35
N ASP A 454 -17.75 2.64 11.36
CA ASP A 454 -18.29 1.79 10.30
C ASP A 454 -19.79 1.99 10.09
N GLU A 455 -20.55 2.18 11.17
CA GLU A 455 -21.99 2.46 11.13
C GLU A 455 -22.36 3.86 10.61
N GLU A 456 -21.39 4.78 10.56
CA GLU A 456 -21.60 6.15 10.06
C GLU A 456 -21.24 6.27 8.56
N TRP A 457 -20.50 5.30 8.01
CA TRP A 457 -20.16 5.24 6.59
C TRP A 457 -20.97 4.13 5.91
N PRO A 458 -22.09 4.46 5.30
CA PRO A 458 -23.01 3.43 4.81
C PRO A 458 -22.60 2.77 3.50
N TYR A 459 -21.40 3.09 2.97
CA TYR A 459 -20.96 2.65 1.65
C TYR A 459 -19.89 1.55 1.68
N TRP A 460 -19.63 0.93 2.83
CA TRP A 460 -18.76 -0.25 2.88
C TRP A 460 -19.32 -1.37 2.02
N GLY A 461 -18.53 -1.82 1.05
CA GLY A 461 -18.94 -2.83 0.07
C GLY A 461 -19.71 -2.26 -1.15
N PHE A 462 -20.01 -0.97 -1.19
CA PHE A 462 -20.57 -0.37 -2.40
C PHE A 462 -19.53 -0.36 -3.53
N THR A 463 -19.85 -1.01 -4.64
CA THR A 463 -19.03 -1.01 -5.86
C THR A 463 -19.94 -0.64 -7.03
N PHE A 464 -19.60 0.44 -7.72
CA PHE A 464 -20.37 0.90 -8.88
C PHE A 464 -20.17 -0.04 -10.07
N ASP A 465 -21.26 -0.52 -10.66
CA ASP A 465 -21.27 -1.24 -11.94
C ASP A 465 -21.33 -0.27 -13.11
N TYR A 466 -20.26 -0.21 -13.89
CA TYR A 466 -20.18 0.67 -15.05
C TYR A 466 -20.93 0.15 -16.30
N ALA A 467 -21.38 -1.11 -16.32
CA ALA A 467 -21.97 -1.72 -17.50
C ALA A 467 -23.14 -0.91 -18.12
N PRO A 468 -24.08 -0.36 -17.31
CA PRO A 468 -25.19 0.45 -17.84
C PRO A 468 -24.78 1.77 -18.51
N VAL A 469 -23.58 2.28 -18.17
CA VAL A 469 -23.05 3.58 -18.62
C VAL A 469 -21.63 3.46 -19.15
N SER A 470 -21.27 2.31 -19.69
CA SER A 470 -19.91 2.00 -20.12
C SER A 470 -19.39 2.94 -21.22
N ALA A 471 -20.25 3.40 -22.11
CA ALA A 471 -19.89 4.35 -23.16
C ALA A 471 -19.58 5.74 -22.59
N GLU A 472 -20.42 6.23 -21.68
CA GLU A 472 -20.23 7.50 -20.98
C GLU A 472 -18.98 7.44 -20.11
N TRP A 473 -18.80 6.35 -19.36
CA TRP A 473 -17.61 6.15 -18.53
C TRP A 473 -16.32 6.16 -19.36
N ALA A 474 -16.30 5.50 -20.51
CA ALA A 474 -15.13 5.50 -21.38
C ALA A 474 -14.72 6.92 -21.81
N VAL A 475 -15.69 7.78 -22.11
CA VAL A 475 -15.44 9.18 -22.47
C VAL A 475 -14.98 9.99 -21.24
N ILE A 476 -15.69 9.88 -20.13
CA ILE A 476 -15.40 10.61 -18.90
C ILE A 476 -14.00 10.26 -18.37
N SER A 477 -13.70 8.97 -18.26
CA SER A 477 -12.40 8.52 -17.75
C SER A 477 -11.24 8.91 -18.66
N ALA A 478 -11.43 8.89 -19.98
CA ALA A 478 -10.43 9.37 -20.93
C ALA A 478 -10.18 10.88 -20.78
N LEU A 479 -11.25 11.70 -20.67
CA LEU A 479 -11.13 13.14 -20.45
C LEU A 479 -10.43 13.47 -19.13
N VAL A 480 -10.75 12.73 -18.06
CA VAL A 480 -10.07 12.90 -16.77
C VAL A 480 -8.59 12.55 -16.90
N THR A 481 -8.27 11.40 -17.47
CA THR A 481 -6.88 10.95 -17.65
C THR A 481 -6.06 11.94 -18.47
N GLU A 482 -6.64 12.51 -19.53
CA GLU A 482 -5.97 13.49 -20.39
C GLU A 482 -5.65 14.81 -19.66
N ASN A 483 -6.56 15.29 -18.81
CA ASN A 483 -6.47 16.65 -18.26
C ASN A 483 -5.94 16.72 -16.83
N GLN A 484 -6.18 15.68 -16.03
CA GLN A 484 -5.90 15.66 -14.58
C GLN A 484 -4.46 16.05 -14.24
N THR A 485 -3.47 15.42 -14.89
CA THR A 485 -2.06 15.67 -14.61
C THR A 485 -1.68 17.13 -14.90
N THR A 486 -2.25 17.71 -15.93
CA THR A 486 -2.00 19.11 -16.29
C THR A 486 -2.57 20.06 -15.23
N PHE A 487 -3.76 19.77 -14.69
CA PHE A 487 -4.32 20.52 -13.55
C PHE A 487 -3.48 20.31 -12.29
N ASP A 488 -3.13 19.07 -11.96
CA ASP A 488 -2.38 18.72 -10.75
C ASP A 488 -0.99 19.37 -10.68
N LEU A 489 -0.41 19.67 -11.83
CA LEU A 489 0.91 20.31 -11.95
C LEU A 489 0.85 21.78 -12.36
N GLY A 490 -0.37 22.36 -12.44
CA GLY A 490 -0.56 23.77 -12.79
C GLY A 490 -0.17 24.13 -14.23
N GLY A 491 -0.17 23.14 -15.15
CA GLY A 491 0.34 23.29 -16.51
C GLY A 491 -0.45 24.24 -17.39
N TYR A 492 -1.69 24.59 -17.01
CA TYR A 492 -2.50 25.58 -17.74
C TYR A 492 -2.16 27.03 -17.35
N GLY A 493 -1.40 27.26 -16.28
CA GLY A 493 -0.97 28.57 -15.84
C GLY A 493 -2.12 29.56 -15.66
N ASP A 494 -2.01 30.76 -16.25
CA ASP A 494 -3.04 31.80 -16.14
C ASP A 494 -4.36 31.43 -16.86
N ASN A 495 -4.39 30.37 -17.69
CA ASN A 495 -5.58 29.90 -18.38
C ASN A 495 -6.37 28.84 -17.59
N THR A 496 -5.92 28.45 -16.39
CA THR A 496 -6.49 27.33 -15.62
C THR A 496 -8.01 27.44 -15.43
N ALA A 497 -8.54 28.63 -15.16
CA ALA A 497 -9.98 28.82 -14.98
C ALA A 497 -10.77 28.52 -16.25
N ALA A 498 -10.32 29.04 -17.40
CA ALA A 498 -10.98 28.84 -18.70
C ALA A 498 -10.88 27.39 -19.15
N GLU A 499 -9.72 26.76 -18.95
CA GLU A 499 -9.52 25.35 -19.30
C GLU A 499 -10.34 24.41 -18.41
N TRP A 500 -10.52 24.76 -17.12
CA TRP A 500 -11.43 24.02 -16.26
C TRP A 500 -12.89 24.13 -16.74
N GLU A 501 -13.38 25.33 -17.11
CA GLU A 501 -14.73 25.50 -17.64
C GLU A 501 -14.93 24.69 -18.94
N ASN A 502 -13.96 24.71 -19.84
CA ASN A 502 -13.95 23.89 -21.05
C ASN A 502 -13.96 22.39 -20.74
N PHE A 503 -13.17 21.96 -19.76
CA PHE A 503 -13.12 20.57 -19.31
C PHE A 503 -14.47 20.12 -18.72
N VAL A 504 -15.07 20.92 -17.85
CA VAL A 504 -16.41 20.66 -17.31
C VAL A 504 -17.45 20.52 -18.43
N GLN A 505 -17.41 21.39 -19.44
CA GLN A 505 -18.34 21.30 -20.57
C GLN A 505 -18.13 19.99 -21.35
N LYS A 506 -16.87 19.60 -21.61
CA LYS A 506 -16.58 18.32 -22.28
C LYS A 506 -17.08 17.11 -21.49
N LEU A 507 -16.95 17.12 -20.15
CA LEU A 507 -17.48 16.06 -19.30
C LEU A 507 -19.00 15.96 -19.40
N LYS A 508 -19.73 17.09 -19.38
CA LYS A 508 -21.18 17.12 -19.57
C LYS A 508 -21.60 16.60 -20.95
N ASP A 509 -20.94 17.06 -22.00
CA ASP A 509 -21.17 16.61 -23.36
C ASP A 509 -20.85 15.11 -23.53
N GLY A 510 -19.91 14.60 -22.76
CA GLY A 510 -19.51 13.18 -22.66
C GLY A 510 -20.48 12.29 -21.88
N GLY A 511 -21.58 12.86 -21.36
CA GLY A 511 -22.65 12.11 -20.69
C GLY A 511 -22.52 12.02 -19.16
N LEU A 512 -21.83 12.97 -18.53
CA LEU A 512 -21.67 13.00 -17.07
C LEU A 512 -23.00 12.97 -16.31
N ASP A 513 -24.04 13.66 -16.79
CA ASP A 513 -25.33 13.68 -16.11
C ASP A 513 -25.95 12.27 -16.06
N LYS A 514 -25.90 11.52 -17.17
CA LYS A 514 -26.37 10.14 -17.22
C LYS A 514 -25.53 9.21 -16.33
N TYR A 515 -24.22 9.43 -16.29
CA TYR A 515 -23.33 8.69 -15.38
C TYR A 515 -23.71 8.92 -13.92
N MET A 516 -23.93 10.17 -13.50
CA MET A 516 -24.29 10.50 -12.12
C MET A 516 -25.71 10.05 -11.75
N GLU A 517 -26.63 10.03 -12.72
CA GLU A 517 -27.98 9.47 -12.53
C GLU A 517 -27.91 7.97 -12.21
N GLU A 518 -27.17 7.20 -13.00
CA GLU A 518 -26.98 5.76 -12.76
C GLU A 518 -26.20 5.50 -11.48
N TRP A 519 -25.18 6.30 -11.19
CA TRP A 519 -24.41 6.19 -9.94
C TRP A 519 -25.31 6.38 -8.72
N ASN A 520 -26.15 7.42 -8.70
CA ASN A 520 -27.08 7.69 -7.60
C ASN A 520 -28.15 6.60 -7.48
N LYS A 521 -28.60 6.04 -8.59
CA LYS A 521 -29.56 4.93 -8.61
C LYS A 521 -28.96 3.69 -7.91
N GLN A 522 -27.79 3.23 -8.35
CA GLN A 522 -27.12 2.06 -7.74
C GLN A 522 -26.77 2.28 -6.27
N ARG A 523 -26.32 3.50 -5.92
CA ARG A 523 -26.11 3.88 -4.52
C ARG A 523 -27.41 3.73 -3.70
N THR A 524 -28.53 4.21 -4.21
CA THR A 524 -29.83 4.12 -3.51
C THR A 524 -30.25 2.67 -3.35
N GLU A 525 -30.17 1.87 -4.41
CA GLU A 525 -30.46 0.43 -4.38
C GLU A 525 -29.58 -0.32 -3.36
N PHE A 526 -28.27 0.03 -3.31
CA PHE A 526 -27.36 -0.54 -2.32
C PHE A 526 -27.74 -0.18 -0.88
N LEU A 527 -28.07 1.08 -0.61
CA LEU A 527 -28.49 1.53 0.72
C LEU A 527 -29.80 0.86 1.16
N GLU A 528 -30.79 0.74 0.27
CA GLU A 528 -32.07 0.07 0.56
C GLU A 528 -31.88 -1.43 0.83
N ALA A 529 -30.95 -2.08 0.16
CA ALA A 529 -30.65 -3.50 0.36
C ALA A 529 -29.89 -3.78 1.68
N ASN A 530 -29.24 -2.77 2.27
CA ASN A 530 -28.41 -2.90 3.48
C ASN A 530 -28.98 -2.10 4.69
N ALA A 531 -30.22 -1.56 4.60
CA ALA A 531 -30.88 -0.78 5.63
C ALA A 531 -31.43 -1.60 6.82
#